data_46a57369acdb3a73675541ab847fa808
#
_entry.id   46a57369acdb3a73675541ab847fa808
#
_cell.length_a   1.000
_cell.length_b   1.000
_cell.length_c   1.000
_cell.angle_alpha   90.00
_cell.angle_beta   90.00
_cell.angle_gamma   90.00
#
_symmetry.space_group_name_H-M   'P 1'
#
loop_
_entity.id
_entity.type
_entity.pdbx_description
1 polymer ?
#
loop_
_entity_poly.entity_id
_entity_poly.type
_entity_poly.pdbx_seq_one_letter_code
_entity_poly.pdbx_strand_id
1 'polypeptide(L)'
;MTMTMMVFLLSVTALFPVYSHAGLRGLPEGKSRVEVGDMAPLETADLMKANEEGKVILLLFGNPDHCVYCEKVWGNINNLLQQYGKDVAGILKTHRASKFWGPEDEAVALGELYGVVGEPWLFIIDKKGIVRNVFMGFVGRAEIEAGIKKVLGQVNSTGSN
;
A
#
# COMPACT_ATOMS: atom_id res chain seq x y z
N MET A 1 -11.28 61.36 -25.61
CA MET A 1 -10.03 60.57 -25.47
C MET A 1 -10.32 59.45 -24.47
N THR A 2 -10.81 58.33 -24.96
CA THR A 2 -11.28 57.18 -24.15
C THR A 2 -10.21 56.10 -24.17
N MET A 3 -9.60 55.84 -23.01
CA MET A 3 -8.53 54.88 -22.81
C MET A 3 -9.15 53.52 -22.46
N THR A 4 -9.10 52.58 -23.43
CA THR A 4 -9.59 51.22 -23.28
C THR A 4 -8.55 50.35 -22.56
N MET A 5 -8.89 49.92 -21.34
CA MET A 5 -8.04 49.06 -20.51
C MET A 5 -8.30 47.60 -20.87
N MET A 6 -7.32 46.98 -21.53
CA MET A 6 -7.32 45.60 -21.98
C MET A 6 -6.87 44.69 -20.84
N VAL A 7 -7.78 43.95 -20.23
CA VAL A 7 -7.49 42.96 -19.18
C VAL A 7 -7.03 41.66 -19.81
N PHE A 8 -5.76 41.29 -19.63
CA PHE A 8 -5.23 39.97 -20.01
C PHE A 8 -5.56 38.96 -18.90
N LEU A 9 -6.49 38.06 -19.21
CA LEU A 9 -6.73 36.87 -18.39
C LEU A 9 -5.63 35.85 -18.67
N LEU A 10 -4.68 35.68 -17.76
CA LEU A 10 -3.73 34.57 -17.73
C LEU A 10 -4.42 33.28 -17.24
N SER A 11 -4.75 32.40 -18.18
CA SER A 11 -5.21 31.05 -17.85
C SER A 11 -4.05 30.20 -17.40
N VAL A 12 -3.97 29.94 -16.09
CA VAL A 12 -3.04 28.97 -15.52
C VAL A 12 -3.62 27.58 -15.70
N THR A 13 -3.17 26.86 -16.70
CA THR A 13 -3.45 25.43 -16.87
C THR A 13 -2.56 24.64 -15.91
N ALA A 14 -3.15 24.20 -14.79
CA ALA A 14 -2.51 23.28 -13.86
C ALA A 14 -2.37 21.90 -14.54
N LEU A 15 -1.16 21.53 -14.92
CA LEU A 15 -0.80 20.18 -15.35
C LEU A 15 -0.77 19.28 -14.12
N PHE A 16 -1.88 18.57 -13.87
CA PHE A 16 -1.88 17.47 -12.91
C PHE A 16 -1.15 16.27 -13.53
N PRO A 17 -0.15 15.67 -12.85
CA PRO A 17 0.44 14.44 -13.32
C PRO A 17 -0.60 13.32 -13.28
N VAL A 18 -0.98 12.82 -14.45
CA VAL A 18 -1.78 11.61 -14.57
C VAL A 18 -0.90 10.44 -14.18
N TYR A 19 -1.07 9.92 -12.97
CA TYR A 19 -0.46 8.67 -12.55
C TYR A 19 -1.10 7.53 -13.34
N SER A 20 -0.42 7.06 -14.37
CA SER A 20 -0.77 5.87 -15.13
C SER A 20 -0.59 4.64 -14.21
N HIS A 21 -1.69 4.08 -13.74
CA HIS A 21 -1.68 2.77 -13.11
C HIS A 21 -1.40 1.74 -14.22
N ALA A 22 -0.23 1.13 -14.17
CA ALA A 22 0.07 -0.03 -15.00
C ALA A 22 -0.79 -1.22 -14.50
N GLY A 23 -2.01 -1.33 -15.02
CA GLY A 23 -2.89 -2.47 -14.75
C GLY A 23 -2.23 -3.75 -15.23
N LEU A 24 -2.09 -4.73 -14.36
CA LEU A 24 -1.67 -6.08 -14.72
C LEU A 24 -2.71 -6.66 -15.70
N ARG A 25 -2.25 -6.99 -16.90
CA ARG A 25 -3.10 -7.59 -17.94
C ARG A 25 -3.76 -8.87 -17.41
N GLY A 26 -5.08 -8.89 -17.35
CA GLY A 26 -5.89 -10.09 -17.14
C GLY A 26 -6.53 -10.25 -15.75
N LEU A 27 -6.35 -9.31 -14.81
CA LEU A 27 -7.15 -9.28 -13.59
C LEU A 27 -8.31 -8.28 -13.77
N PRO A 28 -9.52 -8.58 -13.28
CA PRO A 28 -10.59 -7.59 -13.25
C PRO A 28 -10.08 -6.36 -12.49
N GLU A 29 -10.45 -5.17 -12.96
CA GLU A 29 -10.15 -3.92 -12.25
C GLU A 29 -10.84 -3.93 -10.88
N GLY A 30 -10.25 -4.62 -9.92
CA GLY A 30 -10.65 -4.61 -8.53
C GLY A 30 -10.22 -3.28 -7.94
N LYS A 31 -11.14 -2.38 -7.71
CA LYS A 31 -10.88 -1.22 -6.88
C LYS A 31 -10.89 -1.68 -5.44
N SER A 32 -9.74 -1.53 -4.75
CA SER A 32 -9.72 -1.59 -3.30
C SER A 32 -10.65 -0.49 -2.74
N ARG A 33 -11.23 -0.72 -1.58
CA ARG A 33 -11.98 0.33 -0.87
C ARG A 33 -11.03 1.34 -0.21
N VAL A 34 -9.77 0.94 -0.04
CA VAL A 34 -8.70 1.75 0.53
C VAL A 34 -7.74 2.12 -0.60
N GLU A 35 -7.57 3.41 -0.84
CA GLU A 35 -6.72 3.93 -1.91
C GLU A 35 -5.47 4.60 -1.36
N VAL A 36 -4.52 4.93 -2.24
CA VAL A 36 -3.32 5.69 -1.86
C VAL A 36 -3.73 7.08 -1.37
N GLY A 37 -3.31 7.41 -0.16
CA GLY A 37 -3.66 8.67 0.53
C GLY A 37 -4.69 8.49 1.64
N ASP A 38 -5.41 7.37 1.68
CA ASP A 38 -6.38 7.09 2.73
C ASP A 38 -5.71 6.69 4.04
N MET A 39 -6.44 6.88 5.14
CA MET A 39 -6.11 6.28 6.43
C MET A 39 -6.38 4.77 6.34
N ALA A 40 -5.38 3.96 6.64
CA ALA A 40 -5.52 2.52 6.65
C ALA A 40 -6.38 2.05 7.83
N PRO A 41 -7.33 1.11 7.65
CA PRO A 41 -7.96 0.42 8.76
C PRO A 41 -6.93 -0.40 9.55
N LEU A 42 -6.62 0.01 10.77
CA LEU A 42 -5.62 -0.64 11.66
C LEU A 42 -6.34 -1.41 12.78
N GLU A 43 -7.33 -2.24 12.44
CA GLU A 43 -8.26 -2.84 13.42
C GLU A 43 -7.76 -4.13 14.07
N THR A 44 -6.55 -4.59 13.74
CA THR A 44 -5.96 -5.79 14.35
C THR A 44 -4.81 -5.46 15.27
N ALA A 45 -4.59 -6.26 16.30
CA ALA A 45 -3.61 -6.00 17.36
C ALA A 45 -2.18 -5.81 16.82
N ASP A 46 -1.79 -6.57 15.80
CA ASP A 46 -0.48 -6.49 15.16
C ASP A 46 -0.32 -5.21 14.32
N LEU A 47 -1.37 -4.78 13.61
CA LEU A 47 -1.37 -3.53 12.86
C LEU A 47 -1.31 -2.32 13.79
N MET A 48 -2.14 -2.30 14.83
CA MET A 48 -2.12 -1.24 15.85
C MET A 48 -0.74 -1.13 16.48
N LYS A 49 -0.17 -2.25 16.94
CA LYS A 49 1.15 -2.29 17.54
C LYS A 49 2.24 -1.78 16.61
N ALA A 50 2.27 -2.21 15.35
CA ALA A 50 3.27 -1.76 14.38
C ALA A 50 3.16 -0.24 14.12
N ASN A 51 1.94 0.30 14.06
CA ASN A 51 1.71 1.74 13.89
C ASN A 51 2.13 2.54 15.13
N GLU A 52 1.81 2.06 16.34
CA GLU A 52 2.22 2.66 17.62
C GLU A 52 3.76 2.67 17.77
N GLU A 53 4.43 1.63 17.29
CA GLU A 53 5.89 1.56 17.22
C GLU A 53 6.50 2.50 16.16
N GLY A 54 5.68 3.22 15.40
CA GLY A 54 6.10 4.14 14.35
C GLY A 54 6.78 3.44 13.17
N LYS A 55 6.39 2.23 12.86
CA LYS A 55 6.92 1.46 11.72
C LYS A 55 6.14 1.73 10.43
N VAL A 56 6.82 1.60 9.31
CA VAL A 56 6.19 1.41 8.01
C VAL A 56 5.64 -0.02 7.96
N ILE A 57 4.40 -0.20 7.54
CA ILE A 57 3.75 -1.51 7.53
C ILE A 57 3.65 -2.03 6.10
N LEU A 58 4.12 -3.25 5.87
CA LEU A 58 3.90 -4.03 4.66
C LEU A 58 2.79 -5.04 4.96
N LEU A 59 1.55 -4.66 4.67
CA LEU A 59 0.38 -5.51 4.90
C LEU A 59 0.10 -6.34 3.65
N LEU A 60 0.31 -7.64 3.74
CA LEU A 60 0.01 -8.61 2.68
C LEU A 60 -1.26 -9.39 3.01
N PHE A 61 -2.26 -9.28 2.15
CA PHE A 61 -3.38 -10.21 2.11
C PHE A 61 -3.05 -11.34 1.13
N GLY A 62 -2.98 -12.56 1.63
CA GLY A 62 -2.66 -13.73 0.82
C GLY A 62 -2.38 -14.97 1.64
N ASN A 63 -2.37 -16.12 0.99
CA ASN A 63 -2.03 -17.39 1.64
C ASN A 63 -0.88 -18.07 0.92
N PRO A 64 0.36 -18.00 1.45
CA PRO A 64 1.54 -18.62 0.84
C PRO A 64 1.41 -20.14 0.65
N ASP A 65 0.58 -20.83 1.44
CA ASP A 65 0.47 -22.30 1.41
C ASP A 65 -0.21 -22.84 0.14
N HIS A 66 -1.01 -22.01 -0.54
CA HIS A 66 -1.69 -22.45 -1.76
C HIS A 66 -1.55 -21.47 -2.95
N CYS A 67 -1.00 -20.31 -2.71
CA CYS A 67 -0.84 -19.27 -3.73
C CYS A 67 0.65 -19.00 -3.99
N VAL A 68 1.15 -19.47 -5.09
CA VAL A 68 2.57 -19.33 -5.50
C VAL A 68 3.04 -17.88 -5.60
N TYR A 69 2.16 -16.95 -5.96
CA TYR A 69 2.47 -15.53 -6.01
C TYR A 69 2.50 -14.92 -4.60
N CYS A 70 1.62 -15.39 -3.69
CA CYS A 70 1.64 -14.98 -2.30
C CYS A 70 2.94 -15.42 -1.61
N GLU A 71 3.37 -16.66 -1.85
CA GLU A 71 4.64 -17.19 -1.36
C GLU A 71 5.83 -16.31 -1.82
N LYS A 72 5.89 -15.98 -3.12
CA LYS A 72 6.96 -15.15 -3.67
C LYS A 72 6.96 -13.73 -3.10
N VAL A 73 5.78 -13.09 -2.97
CA VAL A 73 5.67 -11.74 -2.41
C VAL A 73 6.06 -11.76 -0.92
N TRP A 74 5.58 -12.76 -0.16
CA TRP A 74 5.95 -12.91 1.24
C TRP A 74 7.44 -13.18 1.44
N GLY A 75 8.05 -14.00 0.59
CA GLY A 75 9.49 -14.22 0.56
C GLY A 75 10.28 -12.93 0.28
N ASN A 76 9.82 -12.09 -0.65
CA ASN A 76 10.42 -10.78 -0.91
C ASN A 76 10.32 -9.85 0.32
N ILE A 77 9.16 -9.82 0.99
CA ILE A 77 8.96 -9.06 2.22
C ILE A 77 9.94 -9.53 3.30
N ASN A 78 10.00 -10.84 3.58
CA ASN A 78 10.89 -11.39 4.60
C ASN A 78 12.36 -11.05 4.35
N ASN A 79 12.81 -11.08 3.09
CA ASN A 79 14.16 -10.67 2.72
C ASN A 79 14.41 -9.17 2.98
N LEU A 80 13.41 -8.31 2.75
CA LEU A 80 13.52 -6.88 3.02
C LEU A 80 13.48 -6.58 4.52
N LEU A 81 12.74 -7.35 5.32
CA LEU A 81 12.72 -7.20 6.77
C LEU A 81 14.08 -7.47 7.43
N GLN A 82 14.94 -8.30 6.82
CA GLN A 82 16.32 -8.48 7.31
C GLN A 82 17.12 -7.17 7.23
N GLN A 83 16.82 -6.32 6.27
CA GLN A 83 17.50 -5.04 6.08
C GLN A 83 16.79 -3.88 6.77
N TYR A 84 15.46 -3.85 6.74
CA TYR A 84 14.63 -2.72 7.17
C TYR A 84 13.84 -2.98 8.45
N GLY A 85 13.90 -4.17 9.07
CA GLY A 85 13.00 -4.59 10.15
C GLY A 85 13.02 -3.73 11.40
N LYS A 86 14.01 -2.82 11.54
CA LYS A 86 13.99 -1.80 12.59
C LYS A 86 12.87 -0.76 12.35
N ASP A 87 12.66 -0.36 11.10
CA ASP A 87 11.74 0.70 10.71
C ASP A 87 10.49 0.19 9.97
N VAL A 88 10.46 -1.10 9.63
CA VAL A 88 9.42 -1.74 8.80
C VAL A 88 8.89 -2.98 9.50
N ALA A 89 7.59 -3.17 9.48
CA ALA A 89 6.90 -4.39 9.92
C ALA A 89 6.26 -5.08 8.71
N GLY A 90 6.43 -6.39 8.59
CA GLY A 90 5.69 -7.23 7.64
C GLY A 90 4.55 -7.94 8.37
N ILE A 91 3.35 -7.80 7.87
CA ILE A 91 2.14 -8.42 8.41
C ILE A 91 1.44 -9.19 7.30
N LEU A 92 1.19 -10.48 7.56
CA LEU A 92 0.48 -11.36 6.66
C LEU A 92 -0.93 -11.62 7.22
N LYS A 93 -1.95 -11.45 6.38
CA LYS A 93 -3.34 -11.74 6.69
C LYS A 93 -3.90 -12.79 5.72
N THR A 94 -4.24 -13.95 6.26
CA THR A 94 -4.76 -15.08 5.49
C THR A 94 -6.29 -15.02 5.46
N HIS A 95 -6.84 -14.27 4.51
CA HIS A 95 -8.29 -14.01 4.39
C HIS A 95 -9.03 -15.07 3.55
N ARG A 96 -8.35 -16.06 3.01
CA ARG A 96 -8.93 -17.16 2.24
C ARG A 96 -8.50 -18.51 2.80
N ALA A 97 -9.40 -19.47 2.76
CA ALA A 97 -9.11 -20.83 3.19
C ALA A 97 -7.95 -21.45 2.38
N SER A 98 -7.06 -22.14 3.05
CA SER A 98 -6.07 -23.02 2.43
C SER A 98 -6.61 -24.46 2.30
N LYS A 99 -5.82 -25.37 1.75
CA LYS A 99 -6.16 -26.80 1.71
C LYS A 99 -6.31 -27.42 3.10
N PHE A 100 -5.67 -26.83 4.11
CA PHE A 100 -5.51 -27.43 5.45
C PHE A 100 -6.20 -26.61 6.56
N TRP A 101 -6.40 -25.31 6.31
CA TRP A 101 -6.88 -24.38 7.34
C TRP A 101 -8.01 -23.51 6.77
N GLY A 102 -9.00 -23.21 7.61
CA GLY A 102 -9.98 -22.16 7.32
C GLY A 102 -9.32 -20.77 7.28
N PRO A 103 -10.02 -19.75 6.76
CA PRO A 103 -9.57 -18.38 6.85
C PRO A 103 -9.57 -17.96 8.33
N GLU A 104 -8.67 -17.02 8.66
CA GLU A 104 -8.72 -16.34 9.95
C GLU A 104 -9.86 -15.32 9.94
N ASP A 105 -10.81 -15.41 10.87
CA ASP A 105 -11.99 -14.52 10.92
C ASP A 105 -11.59 -13.03 10.94
N GLU A 106 -10.56 -12.69 11.72
CA GLU A 106 -10.00 -11.35 11.77
C GLU A 106 -9.46 -10.89 10.40
N ALA A 107 -8.78 -11.78 9.67
CA ALA A 107 -8.24 -11.48 8.36
C ALA A 107 -9.34 -11.33 7.30
N VAL A 108 -10.44 -12.08 7.42
CA VAL A 108 -11.62 -11.94 6.55
C VAL A 108 -12.27 -10.57 6.75
N ALA A 109 -12.56 -10.21 8.00
CA ALA A 109 -13.18 -8.92 8.33
C ALA A 109 -12.29 -7.74 7.87
N LEU A 110 -10.98 -7.82 8.13
CA LEU A 110 -10.04 -6.81 7.67
C LEU A 110 -9.99 -6.74 6.13
N GLY A 111 -9.98 -7.88 5.43
CA GLY A 111 -10.01 -7.95 3.98
C GLY A 111 -11.24 -7.28 3.37
N GLU A 112 -12.40 -7.40 4.02
CA GLU A 112 -13.62 -6.70 3.63
C GLU A 112 -13.51 -5.18 3.78
N LEU A 113 -12.90 -4.69 4.87
CA LEU A 113 -12.64 -3.27 5.08
C LEU A 113 -11.72 -2.70 3.99
N TYR A 114 -10.67 -3.42 3.64
CA TYR A 114 -9.77 -3.03 2.55
C TYR A 114 -10.38 -3.21 1.15
N GLY A 115 -11.48 -3.97 1.02
CA GLY A 115 -12.09 -4.31 -0.26
C GLY A 115 -11.25 -5.25 -1.10
N VAL A 116 -10.51 -6.15 -0.44
CA VAL A 116 -9.62 -7.11 -1.10
C VAL A 116 -10.43 -8.21 -1.77
N VAL A 117 -10.24 -8.38 -3.08
CA VAL A 117 -10.84 -9.46 -3.87
C VAL A 117 -9.73 -10.27 -4.53
N GLY A 118 -9.55 -11.51 -4.11
CA GLY A 118 -8.43 -12.35 -4.58
C GLY A 118 -7.15 -12.12 -3.78
N GLU A 119 -6.03 -12.62 -4.29
CA GLU A 119 -4.71 -12.58 -3.65
C GLU A 119 -3.57 -12.74 -4.67
N PRO A 120 -2.36 -12.23 -4.38
CA PRO A 120 -2.01 -11.38 -3.25
C PRO A 120 -2.40 -9.90 -3.44
N TRP A 121 -2.62 -9.19 -2.33
CA TRP A 121 -2.67 -7.73 -2.29
C TRP A 121 -1.67 -7.23 -1.25
N LEU A 122 -0.82 -6.29 -1.64
CA LEU A 122 0.16 -5.67 -0.75
C LEU A 122 -0.12 -4.18 -0.61
N PHE A 123 -0.26 -3.72 0.63
CA PHE A 123 -0.37 -2.31 1.00
C PHE A 123 0.91 -1.88 1.70
N ILE A 124 1.46 -0.73 1.30
CA ILE A 124 2.53 -0.05 2.05
C ILE A 124 1.89 1.11 2.79
N ILE A 125 1.95 1.06 4.13
CA ILE A 125 1.34 2.05 5.03
C ILE A 125 2.47 2.77 5.76
N ASP A 126 2.43 4.10 5.79
CA ASP A 126 3.46 4.88 6.44
C ASP A 126 3.29 4.92 7.98
N LYS A 127 4.26 5.53 8.65
CA LYS A 127 4.31 5.69 10.12
C LYS A 127 3.12 6.49 10.70
N LYS A 128 2.33 7.16 9.85
CA LYS A 128 1.13 7.91 10.24
C LYS A 128 -0.17 7.13 9.96
N GLY A 129 -0.05 5.89 9.50
CA GLY A 129 -1.19 5.06 9.13
C GLY A 129 -1.77 5.39 7.74
N ILE A 130 -1.06 6.16 6.90
CA ILE A 130 -1.54 6.52 5.56
C ILE A 130 -1.05 5.50 4.54
N VAL A 131 -1.94 5.00 3.69
CA VAL A 131 -1.61 4.11 2.57
C VAL A 131 -0.79 4.89 1.53
N ARG A 132 0.39 4.36 1.18
CA ARG A 132 1.32 4.99 0.24
C ARG A 132 1.46 4.23 -1.07
N ASN A 133 1.27 2.92 -1.04
CA ASN A 133 1.25 2.07 -2.22
C ASN A 133 0.21 0.97 -2.06
N VAL A 134 -0.40 0.57 -3.17
CA VAL A 134 -1.28 -0.60 -3.28
C VAL A 134 -0.82 -1.40 -4.48
N PHE A 135 -0.52 -2.68 -4.28
CA PHE A 135 -0.16 -3.62 -5.33
C PHE A 135 -1.15 -4.78 -5.34
N MET A 136 -1.67 -5.08 -6.51
CA MET A 136 -2.57 -6.21 -6.76
C MET A 136 -1.85 -7.25 -7.60
N GLY A 137 -1.81 -8.49 -7.13
CA GLY A 137 -1.07 -9.57 -7.77
C GLY A 137 0.42 -9.57 -7.39
N PHE A 138 1.25 -10.23 -8.23
CA PHE A 138 2.68 -10.33 -7.96
C PHE A 138 3.37 -8.97 -8.05
N VAL A 139 4.20 -8.68 -7.05
CA VAL A 139 5.09 -7.52 -7.00
C VAL A 139 6.52 -7.96 -6.70
N GLY A 140 7.48 -7.44 -7.44
CA GLY A 140 8.88 -7.76 -7.30
C GLY A 140 9.54 -7.09 -6.08
N ARG A 141 10.64 -7.68 -5.57
CA ARG A 141 11.39 -7.12 -4.44
C ARG A 141 11.80 -5.67 -4.65
N ALA A 142 12.29 -5.33 -5.86
CA ALA A 142 12.77 -3.99 -6.18
C ALA A 142 11.65 -2.92 -6.08
N GLU A 143 10.43 -3.27 -6.47
CA GLU A 143 9.28 -2.38 -6.41
C GLU A 143 8.83 -2.15 -4.95
N ILE A 144 8.81 -3.22 -4.14
CA ILE A 144 8.51 -3.11 -2.70
C ILE A 144 9.57 -2.24 -2.02
N GLU A 145 10.85 -2.49 -2.30
CA GLU A 145 11.97 -1.74 -1.74
C GLU A 145 11.92 -0.25 -2.12
N ALA A 146 11.58 0.05 -3.37
CA ALA A 146 11.41 1.43 -3.83
C ALA A 146 10.29 2.14 -3.06
N GLY A 147 9.17 1.44 -2.82
CA GLY A 147 8.08 1.94 -1.97
C GLY A 147 8.53 2.23 -0.55
N ILE A 148 9.25 1.31 0.08
CA ILE A 148 9.81 1.49 1.44
C ILE A 148 10.73 2.72 1.49
N LYS A 149 11.70 2.81 0.58
CA LYS A 149 12.65 3.92 0.53
C LYS A 149 11.95 5.27 0.37
N LYS A 150 10.95 5.34 -0.51
CA LYS A 150 10.15 6.56 -0.70
C LYS A 150 9.46 6.98 0.58
N VAL A 151 8.84 6.06 1.31
CA VAL A 151 8.13 6.34 2.56
C VAL A 151 9.09 6.75 3.67
N LEU A 152 10.21 6.05 3.83
CA LEU A 152 11.24 6.38 4.82
C LEU A 152 11.93 7.72 4.51
N GLY A 153 12.18 8.04 3.24
CA GLY A 153 12.77 9.30 2.79
C GLY A 153 11.86 10.51 3.01
N GLN A 154 10.56 10.36 2.87
CA GLN A 154 9.58 11.44 3.14
C GLN A 154 9.52 11.85 4.61
N VAL A 155 9.82 10.93 5.54
CA VAL A 155 9.84 11.24 6.98
C VAL A 155 11.05 12.14 7.32
N ASN A 156 12.18 11.97 6.64
CA ASN A 156 13.39 12.76 6.91
C ASN A 156 13.30 14.20 6.37
N SER A 157 12.45 14.47 5.39
CA SER A 157 12.28 15.82 4.80
C SER A 157 11.32 16.72 5.57
N THR A 158 10.48 16.17 6.44
CA THR A 158 9.51 16.93 7.27
C THR A 158 10.04 17.26 8.66
N GLY A 159 11.21 16.74 9.04
CA GLY A 159 11.82 16.93 10.36
C GLY A 159 12.92 17.99 10.44
N SER A 160 13.20 18.75 9.36
CA SER A 160 14.17 19.83 9.36
C SER A 160 13.50 21.18 9.04
N ASN A 161 12.74 21.68 9.99
CA ASN A 161 12.38 23.10 10.12
C ASN A 161 12.45 23.50 11.58
#